data_6f9b5ff2939b5c0a91257f76c5aec156
#
_entry.id   6f9b5ff2939b5c0a91257f76c5aec156
#
_cell.length_a   1.000
_cell.length_b   1.000
_cell.length_c   1.000
_cell.angle_alpha   90.00
_cell.angle_beta   90.00
_cell.angle_gamma   90.00
#
_symmetry.space_group_name_H-M   'P 1'
#
loop_
_entity.id
_entity.type
_entity.pdbx_description
1 polymer ?
#
loop_
_entity_poly.entity_id
_entity_poly.type
_entity_poly.pdbx_seq_one_letter_code
_entity_poly.pdbx_strand_id
1 'polypeptide(L)'
;MKHLIDRVLELQDGEEPPGAPVQTESDPELKTLLKSLQPRIRVFGCGGCGSNTVARLELEGLFDGEYVRGMAINTDAQHLLRVGVDNKVLIGRSARGRGAGGDPEKGEQAAFESEKALKKEVAECDLAFITAGLGGGTGTGLSLIHI
;
A
#
# COMPACT_ATOMS: atom_id res chain seq x y z
N MET A 1 -20.05 13.62 -40.82
CA MET A 1 -18.75 13.75 -40.12
C MET A 1 -17.94 14.96 -40.54
N LYS A 2 -17.87 15.33 -41.83
CA LYS A 2 -17.16 16.57 -42.27
C LYS A 2 -17.72 17.83 -41.62
N HIS A 3 -19.02 17.98 -41.51
CA HIS A 3 -19.69 19.16 -40.95
C HIS A 3 -19.35 19.48 -39.49
N LEU A 4 -18.97 18.47 -38.71
CA LEU A 4 -18.55 18.67 -37.31
C LEU A 4 -17.10 19.13 -37.18
N ILE A 5 -16.24 18.68 -38.11
CA ILE A 5 -14.83 19.05 -38.15
C ILE A 5 -14.69 20.49 -38.64
N ASP A 6 -15.46 20.89 -39.68
CA ASP A 6 -15.45 22.24 -40.19
C ASP A 6 -15.93 23.26 -39.13
N ARG A 7 -16.89 22.90 -38.29
CA ARG A 7 -17.42 23.75 -37.21
C ARG A 7 -16.44 23.91 -36.03
N VAL A 8 -15.59 22.91 -35.78
CA VAL A 8 -14.52 23.00 -34.76
C VAL A 8 -13.35 23.86 -35.24
N LEU A 9 -13.08 23.89 -36.55
CA LEU A 9 -12.02 24.70 -37.15
C LEU A 9 -12.42 26.18 -37.33
N GLU A 10 -13.72 26.50 -37.30
CA GLU A 10 -14.25 27.86 -37.37
C GLU A 10 -14.30 28.58 -35.99
N LEU A 11 -14.02 27.90 -34.91
CA LEU A 11 -13.89 28.53 -33.59
C LEU A 11 -12.62 29.37 -33.58
N GLN A 12 -12.79 30.69 -33.52
CA GLN A 12 -11.67 31.62 -33.37
C GLN A 12 -10.96 31.38 -32.05
N ASP A 13 -9.64 31.56 -32.07
CA ASP A 13 -8.79 31.44 -30.89
C ASP A 13 -9.39 32.21 -29.70
N GLY A 14 -9.92 31.50 -28.70
CA GLY A 14 -10.46 32.07 -27.47
C GLY A 14 -11.91 31.72 -27.11
N GLU A 15 -12.71 31.15 -28.04
CA GLU A 15 -14.08 30.72 -27.71
C GLU A 15 -14.09 29.21 -27.42
N GLU A 16 -14.41 28.84 -26.20
CA GLU A 16 -14.64 27.42 -25.81
C GLU A 16 -15.91 26.89 -26.51
N PRO A 17 -15.87 25.62 -27.01
CA PRO A 17 -17.05 25.04 -27.66
C PRO A 17 -18.21 24.96 -26.65
N PRO A 18 -19.46 25.21 -27.06
CA PRO A 18 -20.64 25.12 -26.20
C PRO A 18 -20.80 23.68 -25.71
N GLY A 19 -20.64 23.46 -24.40
CA GLY A 19 -20.63 22.17 -23.75
C GLY A 19 -19.25 21.63 -23.38
N ALA A 20 -18.18 22.41 -23.54
CA ALA A 20 -16.94 22.13 -22.85
C ALA A 20 -17.21 22.09 -21.34
N PRO A 21 -16.68 21.09 -20.61
CA PRO A 21 -16.84 21.07 -19.17
C PRO A 21 -16.28 22.39 -18.63
N VAL A 22 -17.16 23.15 -17.98
CA VAL A 22 -16.75 24.36 -17.27
C VAL A 22 -15.59 23.91 -16.38
N GLN A 23 -14.38 24.39 -16.64
CA GLN A 23 -13.28 24.28 -15.71
C GLN A 23 -13.65 25.18 -14.53
N THR A 24 -14.53 24.69 -13.69
CA THR A 24 -14.70 25.24 -12.37
C THR A 24 -13.34 25.13 -11.72
N GLU A 25 -12.63 26.25 -11.65
CA GLU A 25 -11.48 26.41 -10.77
C GLU A 25 -11.95 25.88 -9.44
N SER A 26 -11.49 24.73 -9.14
CA SER A 26 -12.02 23.75 -8.22
C SER A 26 -12.39 24.40 -6.91
N ASP A 27 -13.68 24.35 -6.62
CA ASP A 27 -14.23 24.60 -5.31
C ASP A 27 -13.37 23.84 -4.27
N PRO A 28 -12.70 24.51 -3.33
CA PRO A 28 -11.84 23.87 -2.34
C PRO A 28 -12.61 22.83 -1.52
N GLU A 29 -13.92 23.00 -1.36
CA GLU A 29 -14.79 22.02 -0.70
C GLU A 29 -14.90 20.74 -1.54
N LEU A 30 -15.07 20.85 -2.86
CA LEU A 30 -15.13 19.70 -3.76
C LEU A 30 -13.80 18.93 -3.81
N LYS A 31 -12.67 19.65 -3.83
CA LYS A 31 -11.34 19.00 -3.73
C LYS A 31 -11.18 18.26 -2.42
N THR A 32 -11.59 18.85 -1.32
CA THR A 32 -11.52 18.22 -0.01
C THR A 32 -12.40 16.98 0.05
N LEU A 33 -13.61 17.07 -0.51
CA LEU A 33 -14.51 15.92 -0.61
C LEU A 33 -13.92 14.80 -1.47
N LEU A 34 -13.38 15.12 -2.65
CA LEU A 34 -12.73 14.14 -3.52
C LEU A 34 -11.54 13.44 -2.83
N LYS A 35 -10.74 14.18 -2.08
CA LYS A 35 -9.66 13.61 -1.27
C LYS A 35 -10.19 12.66 -0.20
N SER A 36 -11.28 13.00 0.46
CA SER A 36 -11.89 12.13 1.47
C SER A 36 -12.49 10.84 0.91
N LEU A 37 -12.82 10.82 -0.39
CA LEU A 37 -13.35 9.64 -1.08
C LEU A 37 -12.26 8.71 -1.65
N GLN A 38 -10.99 9.14 -1.63
CA GLN A 38 -9.90 8.29 -2.11
C GLN A 38 -9.62 7.14 -1.11
N PRO A 39 -9.60 5.88 -1.57
CA PRO A 39 -9.36 4.74 -0.69
C PRO A 39 -7.92 4.74 -0.18
N ARG A 40 -7.75 4.45 1.08
CA ARG A 40 -6.43 4.23 1.69
C ARG A 40 -6.02 2.79 1.49
N ILE A 41 -4.97 2.60 0.70
CA ILE A 41 -4.45 1.28 0.34
C ILE A 41 -3.18 0.99 1.14
N ARG A 42 -3.09 -0.21 1.70
CA ARG A 42 -1.87 -0.69 2.37
C ARG A 42 -1.38 -1.96 1.70
N VAL A 43 -0.08 -2.03 1.47
CA VAL A 43 0.59 -3.23 0.95
C VAL A 43 1.52 -3.78 2.03
N PHE A 44 1.14 -4.90 2.61
CA PHE A 44 1.87 -5.56 3.69
C PHE A 44 2.78 -6.64 3.14
N GLY A 45 4.09 -6.49 3.35
CA GLY A 45 5.10 -7.48 3.00
C GLY A 45 5.46 -8.34 4.21
N CYS A 46 5.00 -9.59 4.24
CA CYS A 46 5.15 -10.49 5.37
C CYS A 46 6.35 -11.42 5.21
N GLY A 47 7.28 -11.37 6.17
CA GLY A 47 8.53 -12.12 6.15
C GLY A 47 9.54 -11.60 5.13
N GLY A 48 10.63 -12.33 4.92
CA GLY A 48 11.71 -11.89 4.04
C GLY A 48 11.27 -11.66 2.59
N CYS A 49 10.54 -12.63 2.01
CA CYS A 49 10.06 -12.55 0.64
C CYS A 49 9.09 -11.37 0.46
N GLY A 50 8.07 -11.27 1.30
CA GLY A 50 7.08 -10.20 1.21
C GLY A 50 7.72 -8.82 1.42
N SER A 51 8.61 -8.68 2.40
CA SER A 51 9.34 -7.42 2.62
C SER A 51 10.18 -6.99 1.41
N ASN A 52 10.83 -7.94 0.73
CA ASN A 52 11.58 -7.65 -0.49
C ASN A 52 10.66 -7.25 -1.64
N THR A 53 9.47 -7.85 -1.74
CA THR A 53 8.47 -7.47 -2.74
C THR A 53 8.01 -6.03 -2.52
N VAL A 54 7.66 -5.66 -1.28
CA VAL A 54 7.26 -4.27 -0.96
C VAL A 54 8.40 -3.30 -1.22
N ALA A 55 9.65 -3.65 -0.87
CA ALA A 55 10.81 -2.82 -1.18
C ALA A 55 10.99 -2.59 -2.68
N ARG A 56 10.70 -3.60 -3.49
CA ARG A 56 10.72 -3.44 -4.96
C ARG A 56 9.65 -2.48 -5.44
N LEU A 57 8.43 -2.57 -4.90
CA LEU A 57 7.34 -1.64 -5.23
C LEU A 57 7.68 -0.20 -4.80
N GLU A 58 8.35 -0.01 -3.67
CA GLU A 58 8.87 1.29 -3.22
C GLU A 58 9.84 1.88 -4.23
N LEU A 59 10.82 1.08 -4.69
CA LEU A 59 11.80 1.49 -5.70
C LEU A 59 11.17 1.86 -7.05
N GLU A 60 10.08 1.20 -7.42
CA GLU A 60 9.32 1.50 -8.64
C GLU A 60 8.39 2.71 -8.48
N GLY A 61 8.37 3.35 -7.30
CA GLY A 61 7.59 4.56 -7.04
C GLY A 61 6.07 4.34 -6.95
N LEU A 62 5.63 3.13 -6.56
CA LEU A 62 4.21 2.82 -6.45
C LEU A 62 3.54 3.40 -5.21
N PHE A 63 4.30 3.84 -4.22
CA PHE A 63 3.77 4.39 -2.98
C PHE A 63 3.85 5.92 -3.00
N ASP A 64 2.70 6.58 -2.90
CA ASP A 64 2.59 8.04 -2.87
C ASP A 64 2.72 8.64 -1.46
N GLY A 65 2.77 7.76 -0.44
CA GLY A 65 2.88 8.14 0.97
C GLY A 65 1.60 8.71 1.59
N GLU A 66 0.61 9.06 0.80
CA GLU A 66 -0.68 9.60 1.27
C GLU A 66 -1.76 8.50 1.24
N TYR A 67 -2.08 7.97 0.07
CA TYR A 67 -3.17 6.99 -0.12
C TYR A 67 -2.65 5.55 -0.23
N VAL A 68 -1.51 5.37 -0.87
CA VAL A 68 -0.90 4.06 -1.07
C VAL A 68 0.40 3.98 -0.27
N ARG A 69 0.48 3.05 0.69
CA ARG A 69 1.69 2.86 1.53
C ARG A 69 2.09 1.41 1.59
N GLY A 70 3.40 1.19 1.53
CA GLY A 70 4.03 -0.09 1.77
C GLY A 70 4.46 -0.25 3.23
N MET A 71 4.41 -1.49 3.73
CA MET A 71 4.86 -1.84 5.08
C MET A 71 5.55 -3.20 5.06
N ALA A 72 6.74 -3.28 5.62
CA ALA A 72 7.48 -4.54 5.81
C ALA A 72 7.26 -5.06 7.22
N ILE A 73 6.80 -6.32 7.35
CA ILE A 73 6.54 -7.00 8.61
C ILE A 73 7.45 -8.22 8.69
N ASN A 74 8.28 -8.30 9.72
CA ASN A 74 9.18 -9.45 9.90
C ASN A 74 9.49 -9.71 11.37
N THR A 75 9.91 -10.93 11.68
CA THR A 75 10.51 -11.33 12.95
C THR A 75 12.03 -11.12 13.00
N ASP A 76 12.65 -10.85 11.84
CA ASP A 76 14.10 -10.62 11.68
C ASP A 76 14.40 -9.12 11.60
N ALA A 77 15.00 -8.61 12.69
CA ALA A 77 15.38 -7.20 12.80
C ALA A 77 16.49 -6.82 11.82
N GLN A 78 17.45 -7.71 11.54
CA GLN A 78 18.54 -7.42 10.63
C GLN A 78 18.03 -7.29 9.18
N HIS A 79 17.10 -8.16 8.80
CA HIS A 79 16.46 -8.05 7.50
C HIS A 79 15.67 -6.75 7.37
N LEU A 80 14.87 -6.38 8.38
CA LEU A 80 14.10 -5.13 8.37
C LEU A 80 15.00 -3.88 8.27
N LEU A 81 16.18 -3.90 8.89
CA LEU A 81 17.11 -2.78 8.78
C LEU A 81 17.64 -2.58 7.35
N ARG A 82 17.82 -3.67 6.61
CA ARG A 82 18.39 -3.64 5.25
C ARG A 82 17.35 -3.39 4.16
N VAL A 83 16.10 -3.75 4.41
CA VAL A 83 15.04 -3.59 3.42
C VAL A 83 14.70 -2.11 3.23
N GLY A 84 14.66 -1.66 1.99
CA GLY A 84 14.37 -0.27 1.61
C GLY A 84 12.87 0.00 1.59
N VAL A 85 12.25 0.04 2.76
CA VAL A 85 10.83 0.38 2.96
C VAL A 85 10.76 1.35 4.12
N ASP A 86 9.97 2.41 4.00
CA ASP A 86 9.86 3.43 5.06
C ASP A 86 9.15 2.90 6.29
N ASN A 87 8.06 2.17 6.12
CA ASN A 87 7.27 1.63 7.22
C ASN A 87 7.67 0.19 7.55
N LYS A 88 8.10 -0.06 8.77
CA LYS A 88 8.60 -1.36 9.22
C LYS A 88 8.00 -1.75 10.55
N VAL A 89 7.58 -3.01 10.66
CA VAL A 89 7.05 -3.59 11.90
C VAL A 89 7.83 -4.84 12.26
N LEU A 90 8.54 -4.79 13.38
CA LEU A 90 9.16 -5.97 13.98
C LEU A 90 8.13 -6.67 14.86
N ILE A 91 7.83 -7.93 14.54
CA ILE A 91 6.88 -8.76 15.29
C ILE A 91 7.59 -9.86 16.08
N GLY A 92 6.90 -10.39 17.09
CA GLY A 92 7.38 -11.51 17.89
C GLY A 92 8.47 -11.12 18.90
N ARG A 93 8.07 -10.67 20.08
CA ARG A 93 9.00 -10.36 21.17
C ARG A 93 9.82 -11.59 21.60
N SER A 94 9.23 -12.77 21.55
CA SER A 94 9.88 -14.06 21.84
C SER A 94 11.05 -14.38 20.91
N ALA A 95 10.94 -13.99 19.63
CA ALA A 95 12.00 -14.18 18.62
C ALA A 95 13.22 -13.23 18.83
N ARG A 96 13.10 -12.20 19.67
CA ARG A 96 14.16 -11.21 19.95
C ARG A 96 14.86 -10.67 18.71
N GLY A 97 14.12 -10.52 17.60
CA GLY A 97 14.64 -10.05 16.33
C GLY A 97 15.53 -11.02 15.56
N ARG A 98 15.57 -12.30 15.93
CA ARG A 98 16.40 -13.34 15.29
C ARG A 98 15.72 -14.06 14.13
N GLY A 99 14.47 -13.69 13.83
CA GLY A 99 13.66 -14.36 12.83
C GLY A 99 13.03 -15.66 13.36
N ALA A 100 12.11 -16.20 12.57
CA ALA A 100 11.43 -17.49 12.88
C ALA A 100 12.26 -18.73 12.51
N GLY A 101 13.42 -18.56 11.85
CA GLY A 101 14.30 -19.66 11.48
C GLY A 101 13.69 -20.68 10.51
N GLY A 102 12.76 -20.26 9.64
CA GLY A 102 12.05 -21.17 8.73
C GLY A 102 10.87 -21.92 9.35
N ASP A 103 10.62 -21.70 10.64
CA ASP A 103 9.58 -22.41 11.40
C ASP A 103 8.25 -21.62 11.35
N PRO A 104 7.19 -22.15 10.69
CA PRO A 104 5.90 -21.48 10.60
C PRO A 104 5.20 -21.26 11.95
N GLU A 105 5.35 -22.20 12.91
CA GLU A 105 4.72 -22.09 14.22
C GLU A 105 5.29 -20.90 15.00
N LYS A 106 6.61 -20.67 14.93
CA LYS A 106 7.24 -19.48 15.50
C LYS A 106 6.79 -18.21 14.81
N GLY A 107 6.57 -18.26 13.49
CA GLY A 107 5.99 -17.14 12.72
C GLY A 107 4.58 -16.80 13.18
N GLU A 108 3.75 -17.80 13.36
CA GLU A 108 2.38 -17.69 13.85
C GLU A 108 2.34 -17.12 15.28
N GLN A 109 3.14 -17.68 16.19
CA GLN A 109 3.25 -17.19 17.56
C GLN A 109 3.68 -15.71 17.58
N ALA A 110 4.68 -15.33 16.78
CA ALA A 110 5.14 -13.96 16.67
C ALA A 110 4.04 -13.00 16.21
N ALA A 111 3.19 -13.46 15.29
CA ALA A 111 2.06 -12.70 14.80
C ALA A 111 0.97 -12.53 15.89
N PHE A 112 0.63 -13.59 16.64
CA PHE A 112 -0.30 -13.48 17.79
C PHE A 112 0.24 -12.54 18.87
N GLU A 113 1.52 -12.60 19.21
CA GLU A 113 2.14 -11.67 20.16
C GLU A 113 2.01 -10.19 19.73
N SER A 114 1.90 -9.96 18.44
CA SER A 114 1.86 -8.62 17.83
C SER A 114 0.50 -8.24 17.26
N GLU A 115 -0.53 -9.07 17.51
CA GLU A 115 -1.87 -8.93 16.92
C GLU A 115 -2.46 -7.52 17.07
N LYS A 116 -2.33 -6.91 18.26
CA LYS A 116 -2.85 -5.55 18.51
C LYS A 116 -2.19 -4.50 17.62
N ALA A 117 -0.88 -4.62 17.40
CA ALA A 117 -0.15 -3.70 16.54
C ALA A 117 -0.56 -3.89 15.08
N LEU A 118 -0.66 -5.15 14.62
CA LEU A 118 -1.08 -5.48 13.27
C LEU A 118 -2.52 -5.03 12.98
N LYS A 119 -3.45 -5.28 13.91
CA LYS A 119 -4.85 -4.82 13.79
C LYS A 119 -4.95 -3.31 13.64
N LYS A 120 -4.12 -2.55 14.36
CA LYS A 120 -4.10 -1.10 14.23
C LYS A 120 -3.73 -0.67 12.82
N GLU A 121 -2.67 -1.25 12.24
CA GLU A 121 -2.22 -0.92 10.89
C GLU A 121 -3.27 -1.27 9.82
N VAL A 122 -3.95 -2.42 9.98
CA VAL A 122 -5.02 -2.84 9.07
C VAL A 122 -6.26 -1.96 9.21
N ALA A 123 -6.61 -1.53 10.42
CA ALA A 123 -7.77 -0.67 10.64
C ALA A 123 -7.63 0.74 10.01
N GLU A 124 -6.42 1.14 9.66
CA GLU A 124 -6.14 2.44 9.04
C GLU A 124 -6.27 2.43 7.51
N CYS A 125 -6.68 1.31 6.89
CA CYS A 125 -6.83 1.22 5.45
C CYS A 125 -8.22 0.71 5.04
N ASP A 126 -8.61 1.09 3.83
CA ASP A 126 -9.87 0.66 3.20
C ASP A 126 -9.63 -0.60 2.36
N LEU A 127 -8.39 -0.80 1.88
CA LEU A 127 -7.96 -1.98 1.13
C LEU A 127 -6.56 -2.42 1.55
N ALA A 128 -6.41 -3.69 1.90
CA ALA A 128 -5.15 -4.31 2.28
C ALA A 128 -4.70 -5.37 1.26
N PHE A 129 -3.51 -5.20 0.71
CA PHE A 129 -2.82 -6.24 -0.05
C PHE A 129 -1.78 -6.91 0.84
N ILE A 130 -1.75 -8.23 0.87
CA ILE A 130 -0.79 -9.00 1.64
C ILE A 130 0.06 -9.84 0.71
N THR A 131 1.37 -9.66 0.77
CA THR A 131 2.34 -10.47 0.04
C THR A 131 3.22 -11.25 0.99
N ALA A 132 3.33 -12.55 0.79
CA ALA A 132 4.09 -13.46 1.64
C ALA A 132 4.70 -14.61 0.82
N GLY A 133 5.89 -15.03 1.21
CA GLY A 133 6.47 -16.28 0.71
C GLY A 133 6.11 -17.43 1.64
N LEU A 134 5.40 -18.43 1.11
CA LEU A 134 4.84 -19.53 1.90
C LEU A 134 5.84 -20.70 2.19
N GLY A 135 7.09 -20.55 1.80
CA GLY A 135 8.16 -21.52 2.13
C GLY A 135 9.01 -21.14 3.34
N GLY A 136 8.73 -19.99 3.99
CA GLY A 136 9.47 -19.50 5.14
C GLY A 136 8.66 -19.60 6.45
N GLY A 137 9.29 -19.21 7.57
CA GLY A 137 8.62 -19.19 8.87
C GLY A 137 7.65 -18.03 9.02
N THR A 138 8.15 -16.80 8.98
CA THR A 138 7.37 -15.58 9.26
C THR A 138 6.23 -15.36 8.28
N GLY A 139 6.51 -15.45 6.97
CA GLY A 139 5.50 -15.22 5.92
C GLY A 139 4.38 -16.27 5.98
N THR A 140 4.74 -17.53 6.17
CA THR A 140 3.77 -18.63 6.31
C THR A 140 2.95 -18.47 7.59
N GLY A 141 3.59 -18.23 8.74
CA GLY A 141 2.89 -18.07 10.02
C GLY A 141 1.91 -16.89 10.02
N LEU A 142 2.30 -15.74 9.46
CA LEU A 142 1.40 -14.58 9.31
C LEU A 142 0.21 -14.87 8.39
N SER A 143 0.39 -15.64 7.32
CA SER A 143 -0.70 -15.99 6.41
C SER A 143 -1.75 -16.90 7.04
N LEU A 144 -1.36 -17.76 7.99
CA LEU A 144 -2.27 -18.67 8.69
C LEU A 144 -3.24 -17.95 9.62
N ILE A 145 -2.86 -16.83 10.21
CA ILE A 145 -3.75 -16.06 11.12
C ILE A 145 -4.84 -15.32 10.33
N HIS A 146 -4.66 -15.17 9.04
CA HIS A 146 -5.58 -14.41 8.20
C HIS A 146 -6.82 -15.20 7.80
N ILE A 147 -6.76 -16.50 7.96
CA ILE A 147 -7.85 -17.40 7.64
C ILE A 147 -8.67 -17.70 8.90
#